data_2c047f50068125f0f330b283ac4aede4
#
_entry.id   2c047f50068125f0f330b283ac4aede4
#
_cell.length_a   1.000
_cell.length_b   1.000
_cell.length_c   1.000
_cell.angle_alpha   90.00
_cell.angle_beta   90.00
_cell.angle_gamma   90.00
#
_symmetry.space_group_name_H-M   'P 1'
#
loop_
_entity.id
_entity.type
_entity.pdbx_description
1 polymer ?
#
loop_
_entity_poly.entity_id
_entity_poly.type
_entity_poly.pdbx_seq_one_letter_code
_entity_poly.pdbx_strand_id
1 'polypeptide(L)'
;MHAASLSLSARPVLRGRACASRREARTPRASARRSAVIVAAGKKKVFIDGEAGTTGLQVRDRLAKRDDIEIISLVGDDRKDAAKRAAFLNEADAAILCLPDDAAVEAVAMVTNENTVIIDASTAHRVAEGWTYGFPELCAEQRESVRNSKRIANPGCYPTGMIALTRPLVDAGLLPVDSGIVVHAVSGFSGGGKQLMAIHEAGDAEPWGAYGFNLKHKHLPEMAEYSKLGRKPVFCPAVGSFAQGMVVSVPLHYDQLKTGVTGAQMRAAIESRYAGSRFVKVRALNDTNDLERGAFLRPDTLNDTNELELSVYANDVDGMAWLVARLDNLGKGASGAAVQNMNLALGLDEDCGL
;
A
#
# COMPACT_ATOMS: atom_id res chain seq x y z
N MET A 1 63.74 -18.72 -11.72
CA MET A 1 64.32 -19.74 -12.62
C MET A 1 63.31 -20.83 -12.84
N HIS A 2 62.93 -20.97 -14.00
CA HIS A 2 62.45 -21.94 -14.95
C HIS A 2 61.11 -21.57 -15.59
N ALA A 3 61.31 -21.12 -16.81
CA ALA A 3 60.27 -21.04 -17.85
C ALA A 3 60.24 -22.35 -18.60
N ALA A 4 59.07 -22.73 -19.10
CA ALA A 4 58.83 -23.57 -20.28
C ALA A 4 57.32 -23.57 -20.51
N SER A 5 56.79 -23.21 -21.56
CA SER A 5 56.99 -23.22 -23.01
C SER A 5 55.73 -23.80 -23.65
N LEU A 6 55.23 -23.03 -24.57
CA LEU A 6 54.14 -23.21 -25.53
C LEU A 6 54.08 -24.58 -26.21
N SER A 7 52.87 -25.03 -26.57
CA SER A 7 52.67 -25.70 -27.86
C SER A 7 51.27 -25.40 -28.42
N LEU A 8 51.24 -24.76 -29.57
CA LEU A 8 50.15 -24.68 -30.53
C LEU A 8 49.97 -26.01 -31.25
N SER A 9 48.76 -26.44 -31.50
CA SER A 9 48.49 -27.33 -32.61
C SER A 9 47.22 -26.92 -33.35
N ALA A 10 47.32 -26.95 -34.64
CA ALA A 10 46.48 -26.34 -35.65
C ALA A 10 45.35 -27.25 -36.11
N ARG A 11 44.37 -26.60 -36.72
CA ARG A 11 43.12 -26.98 -37.40
C ARG A 11 43.16 -28.25 -38.28
N PRO A 12 41.96 -28.78 -38.68
CA PRO A 12 41.57 -28.56 -40.08
C PRO A 12 40.14 -28.05 -40.31
N VAL A 13 40.04 -27.29 -41.37
CA VAL A 13 38.87 -26.75 -42.06
C VAL A 13 38.18 -27.87 -42.83
N LEU A 14 36.85 -28.01 -42.66
CA LEU A 14 36.01 -28.76 -43.59
C LEU A 14 35.01 -27.83 -44.26
N ARG A 15 35.16 -27.67 -45.54
CA ARG A 15 34.19 -27.10 -46.51
C ARG A 15 33.06 -28.11 -46.73
N GLY A 16 31.82 -27.66 -46.74
CA GLY A 16 30.76 -28.52 -47.17
C GLY A 16 29.40 -27.81 -47.37
N ARG A 17 29.15 -27.45 -48.61
CA ARG A 17 27.89 -27.42 -49.36
C ARG A 17 26.72 -26.53 -48.86
N ALA A 18 26.48 -25.50 -49.68
CA ALA A 18 25.23 -24.73 -49.79
C ALA A 18 24.07 -25.66 -50.20
N CYS A 19 22.99 -25.61 -49.43
CA CYS A 19 21.69 -26.14 -49.84
C CYS A 19 20.73 -24.94 -49.96
N ALA A 20 20.35 -24.64 -51.22
CA ALA A 20 19.38 -23.60 -51.54
C ALA A 20 17.95 -24.10 -51.15
N SER A 21 17.32 -23.49 -50.17
CA SER A 21 15.90 -23.66 -49.92
C SER A 21 15.11 -22.44 -50.38
N ARG A 22 14.17 -22.72 -51.26
CA ARG A 22 13.21 -21.76 -51.85
C ARG A 22 12.52 -20.96 -50.75
N ARG A 23 12.63 -19.64 -50.86
CA ARG A 23 11.76 -18.71 -50.12
C ARG A 23 10.37 -18.70 -50.77
N GLU A 24 9.38 -19.33 -50.14
CA GLU A 24 7.99 -19.01 -50.42
C GLU A 24 7.63 -17.65 -49.78
N ALA A 25 7.19 -16.73 -50.63
CA ALA A 25 6.74 -15.43 -50.25
C ALA A 25 5.42 -15.56 -49.42
N ARG A 26 5.48 -15.40 -48.09
CA ARG A 26 4.32 -15.19 -47.25
C ARG A 26 3.82 -13.77 -47.40
N THR A 27 2.67 -13.61 -48.02
CA THR A 27 1.90 -12.36 -48.02
C THR A 27 1.61 -11.94 -46.58
N PRO A 28 1.76 -10.65 -46.21
CA PRO A 28 1.38 -10.18 -44.88
C PRO A 28 -0.13 -10.19 -44.77
N ARG A 29 -0.64 -11.02 -43.86
CA ARG A 29 -2.05 -10.99 -43.43
C ARG A 29 -2.25 -9.69 -42.68
N ALA A 30 -2.98 -8.74 -43.27
CA ALA A 30 -3.41 -7.53 -42.59
C ALA A 30 -4.21 -7.89 -41.34
N SER A 31 -3.61 -7.68 -40.17
CA SER A 31 -4.35 -7.71 -38.91
C SER A 31 -5.28 -6.50 -38.89
N ALA A 32 -6.56 -6.74 -39.07
CA ALA A 32 -7.58 -5.73 -38.82
C ALA A 32 -7.45 -5.28 -37.36
N ARG A 33 -6.82 -4.13 -37.13
CA ARG A 33 -6.96 -3.39 -35.89
C ARG A 33 -8.46 -3.07 -35.74
N ARG A 34 -9.13 -3.80 -34.89
CA ARG A 34 -10.43 -3.37 -34.36
C ARG A 34 -10.14 -2.09 -33.60
N SER A 35 -10.43 -0.95 -34.20
CA SER A 35 -10.58 0.31 -33.49
C SER A 35 -11.71 0.06 -32.49
N ALA A 36 -11.35 -0.13 -31.22
CA ALA A 36 -12.32 -0.02 -30.14
C ALA A 36 -12.86 1.40 -30.23
N VAL A 37 -14.13 1.54 -30.53
CA VAL A 37 -14.86 2.80 -30.38
C VAL A 37 -14.81 3.05 -28.88
N ILE A 38 -13.92 3.93 -28.43
CA ILE A 38 -13.95 4.50 -27.10
C ILE A 38 -15.21 5.37 -27.10
N VAL A 39 -16.32 4.79 -26.68
CA VAL A 39 -17.46 5.59 -26.24
C VAL A 39 -16.91 6.40 -25.07
N ALA A 40 -16.89 7.73 -25.19
CA ALA A 40 -16.53 8.62 -24.11
C ALA A 40 -17.51 8.32 -22.96
N ALA A 41 -17.11 7.47 -22.03
CA ALA A 41 -17.85 7.25 -20.80
C ALA A 41 -17.87 8.60 -20.08
N GLY A 42 -19.07 9.07 -19.67
CA GLY A 42 -19.19 10.30 -18.88
C GLY A 42 -18.26 10.24 -17.66
N LYS A 43 -17.84 11.40 -17.16
CA LYS A 43 -16.99 11.49 -15.96
C LYS A 43 -17.66 10.74 -14.81
N LYS A 44 -16.83 10.05 -14.01
CA LYS A 44 -17.31 9.38 -12.80
C LYS A 44 -17.53 10.40 -11.69
N LYS A 45 -18.71 10.44 -11.10
CA LYS A 45 -19.02 11.32 -9.97
C LYS A 45 -18.46 10.76 -8.68
N VAL A 46 -17.62 11.54 -8.01
CA VAL A 46 -17.00 11.16 -6.73
C VAL A 46 -17.37 12.18 -5.66
N PHE A 47 -17.94 11.70 -4.57
CA PHE A 47 -18.22 12.49 -3.38
C PHE A 47 -17.17 12.22 -2.31
N ILE A 48 -16.60 13.30 -1.72
CA ILE A 48 -15.65 13.19 -0.61
C ILE A 48 -16.35 13.71 0.64
N ASP A 49 -16.86 12.80 1.47
CA ASP A 49 -17.46 13.18 2.74
C ASP A 49 -16.36 13.39 3.78
N GLY A 50 -16.32 14.56 4.40
CA GLY A 50 -15.20 14.98 5.24
C GLY A 50 -14.03 15.60 4.46
N GLU A 51 -14.29 16.16 3.27
CA GLU A 51 -13.32 16.81 2.37
C GLU A 51 -12.40 17.83 3.06
N ALA A 52 -12.89 18.50 4.10
CA ALA A 52 -12.10 19.48 4.85
C ALA A 52 -11.03 18.85 5.77
N GLY A 53 -11.05 17.54 6.02
CA GLY A 53 -10.06 16.82 6.82
C GLY A 53 -8.72 16.66 6.09
N THR A 54 -7.65 16.28 6.81
CA THR A 54 -6.31 16.09 6.23
C THR A 54 -6.33 15.07 5.08
N THR A 55 -6.92 13.91 5.28
CA THR A 55 -7.06 12.87 4.24
C THR A 55 -7.97 13.35 3.10
N GLY A 56 -9.10 14.00 3.42
CA GLY A 56 -10.05 14.49 2.42
C GLY A 56 -9.46 15.53 1.48
N LEU A 57 -8.68 16.48 2.00
CA LEU A 57 -7.95 17.48 1.19
C LEU A 57 -7.00 16.80 0.20
N GLN A 58 -6.20 15.83 0.66
CA GLN A 58 -5.29 15.12 -0.23
C GLN A 58 -6.00 14.26 -1.28
N VAL A 59 -7.11 13.59 -0.91
CA VAL A 59 -7.94 12.88 -1.91
C VAL A 59 -8.40 13.87 -2.97
N ARG A 60 -8.93 15.03 -2.55
CA ARG A 60 -9.36 16.08 -3.47
C ARG A 60 -8.24 16.54 -4.40
N ASP A 61 -7.06 16.83 -3.86
CA ASP A 61 -5.92 17.32 -4.64
C ASP A 61 -5.45 16.31 -5.70
N ARG A 62 -5.52 15.01 -5.39
CA ARG A 62 -5.24 13.92 -6.33
C ARG A 62 -6.29 13.83 -7.43
N LEU A 63 -7.58 13.97 -7.09
CA LEU A 63 -8.68 13.84 -8.04
C LEU A 63 -8.90 15.11 -8.88
N ALA A 64 -8.59 16.30 -8.37
CA ALA A 64 -8.82 17.57 -9.06
C ALA A 64 -8.03 17.73 -10.38
N LYS A 65 -6.97 16.94 -10.56
CA LYS A 65 -6.13 16.93 -11.77
C LYS A 65 -6.60 15.94 -12.84
N ARG A 66 -7.73 15.27 -12.60
CA ARG A 66 -8.23 14.17 -13.45
C ARG A 66 -9.38 14.64 -14.35
N ASP A 67 -9.31 14.26 -15.61
CA ASP A 67 -10.34 14.60 -16.60
C ASP A 67 -11.50 13.59 -16.63
N ASP A 68 -11.30 12.39 -16.08
CA ASP A 68 -12.27 11.30 -16.02
C ASP A 68 -13.14 11.31 -14.75
N ILE A 69 -12.86 12.23 -13.81
CA ILE A 69 -13.56 12.39 -12.54
C ILE A 69 -14.29 13.74 -12.47
N GLU A 70 -15.49 13.72 -11.91
CA GLU A 70 -16.25 14.88 -11.47
C GLU A 70 -16.38 14.82 -9.94
N ILE A 71 -15.70 15.74 -9.23
CA ILE A 71 -15.83 15.84 -7.77
C ILE A 71 -17.14 16.60 -7.49
N ILE A 72 -18.09 15.96 -6.83
CA ILE A 72 -19.27 16.61 -6.30
C ILE A 72 -19.04 16.96 -4.83
N SER A 73 -19.29 18.22 -4.45
CA SER A 73 -18.93 18.74 -3.12
C SER A 73 -20.05 19.52 -2.48
N LEU A 74 -20.20 19.36 -1.17
CA LEU A 74 -21.04 20.23 -0.34
C LEU A 74 -20.19 21.38 0.23
N VAL A 75 -20.77 22.58 0.27
CA VAL A 75 -20.06 23.78 0.74
C VAL A 75 -20.71 24.36 2.00
N GLY A 76 -19.91 25.01 2.83
CA GLY A 76 -20.42 25.70 4.02
C GLY A 76 -21.16 24.76 4.99
N ASP A 77 -22.31 25.19 5.47
CA ASP A 77 -23.14 24.47 6.44
C ASP A 77 -23.85 23.24 5.82
N ASP A 78 -23.98 23.18 4.50
CA ASP A 78 -24.56 22.03 3.80
C ASP A 78 -23.82 20.73 4.07
N ARG A 79 -22.53 20.80 4.43
CA ARG A 79 -21.73 19.64 4.85
C ARG A 79 -22.26 18.94 6.12
N LYS A 80 -23.06 19.64 6.92
CA LYS A 80 -23.67 19.11 8.15
C LYS A 80 -25.12 18.68 7.94
N ASP A 81 -25.71 19.02 6.81
CA ASP A 81 -27.10 18.68 6.47
C ASP A 81 -27.18 17.21 6.06
N ALA A 82 -27.83 16.39 6.88
CA ALA A 82 -27.97 14.95 6.65
C ALA A 82 -28.71 14.63 5.35
N ALA A 83 -29.74 15.40 4.98
CA ALA A 83 -30.50 15.16 3.75
C ALA A 83 -29.67 15.46 2.50
N LYS A 84 -28.88 16.53 2.52
CA LYS A 84 -27.97 16.87 1.43
C LYS A 84 -26.83 15.87 1.31
N ARG A 85 -26.24 15.44 2.45
CA ARG A 85 -25.22 14.38 2.46
C ARG A 85 -25.79 13.08 1.87
N ALA A 86 -26.97 12.67 2.30
CA ALA A 86 -27.63 11.48 1.74
C ALA A 86 -27.86 11.61 0.23
N ALA A 87 -28.30 12.77 -0.27
CA ALA A 87 -28.48 12.98 -1.71
C ALA A 87 -27.16 12.78 -2.50
N PHE A 88 -26.07 13.39 -2.04
CA PHE A 88 -24.73 13.28 -2.70
C PHE A 88 -24.15 11.87 -2.60
N LEU A 89 -24.29 11.19 -1.45
CA LEU A 89 -23.89 9.80 -1.27
C LEU A 89 -24.59 8.86 -2.28
N ASN A 90 -25.87 9.12 -2.59
CA ASN A 90 -26.65 8.28 -3.48
C ASN A 90 -26.57 8.71 -4.96
N GLU A 91 -26.09 9.93 -5.25
CA GLU A 91 -25.83 10.41 -6.62
C GLU A 91 -24.46 9.94 -7.14
N ALA A 92 -23.49 9.75 -6.25
CA ALA A 92 -22.11 9.43 -6.60
C ALA A 92 -21.94 8.01 -7.17
N ASP A 93 -21.04 7.84 -8.15
CA ASP A 93 -20.51 6.53 -8.54
C ASP A 93 -19.64 5.95 -7.41
N ALA A 94 -18.87 6.81 -6.73
CA ALA A 94 -18.11 6.44 -5.53
C ALA A 94 -18.15 7.55 -4.48
N ALA A 95 -18.17 7.18 -3.20
CA ALA A 95 -18.02 8.09 -2.08
C ALA A 95 -16.83 7.64 -1.22
N ILE A 96 -15.93 8.60 -0.92
CA ILE A 96 -14.77 8.39 -0.04
C ILE A 96 -15.08 9.09 1.29
N LEU A 97 -15.18 8.29 2.36
CA LEU A 97 -15.52 8.78 3.69
C LEU A 97 -14.24 9.08 4.47
N CYS A 98 -13.97 10.37 4.69
CA CYS A 98 -12.84 10.88 5.48
C CYS A 98 -13.36 11.43 6.82
N LEU A 99 -14.09 10.61 7.56
CA LEU A 99 -14.88 10.96 8.73
C LEU A 99 -14.38 10.26 10.00
N PRO A 100 -14.73 10.77 11.20
CA PRO A 100 -14.68 9.97 12.42
C PRO A 100 -15.57 8.73 12.34
N ASP A 101 -15.27 7.71 13.15
CA ASP A 101 -15.91 6.38 13.07
C ASP A 101 -17.45 6.44 13.15
N ASP A 102 -18.01 7.15 14.13
CA ASP A 102 -19.47 7.28 14.28
C ASP A 102 -20.12 7.95 13.07
N ALA A 103 -19.51 9.03 12.57
CA ALA A 103 -20.00 9.74 11.40
C ALA A 103 -19.88 8.93 10.10
N ALA A 104 -18.88 8.03 10.01
CA ALA A 104 -18.75 7.10 8.89
C ALA A 104 -19.86 6.04 8.92
N VAL A 105 -20.18 5.50 10.09
CA VAL A 105 -21.32 4.57 10.28
C VAL A 105 -22.64 5.23 9.87
N GLU A 106 -22.87 6.48 10.32
CA GLU A 106 -24.06 7.24 9.93
C GLU A 106 -24.12 7.49 8.41
N ALA A 107 -23.00 7.86 7.78
CA ALA A 107 -22.92 8.10 6.33
C ALA A 107 -23.25 6.82 5.54
N VAL A 108 -22.72 5.68 5.95
CA VAL A 108 -23.02 4.38 5.32
C VAL A 108 -24.50 4.03 5.41
N ALA A 109 -25.15 4.32 6.56
CA ALA A 109 -26.58 4.08 6.74
C ALA A 109 -27.48 4.96 5.83
N MET A 110 -26.98 6.09 5.35
CA MET A 110 -27.70 6.97 4.39
C MET A 110 -27.66 6.45 2.95
N VAL A 111 -26.80 5.46 2.63
CA VAL A 111 -26.63 4.96 1.27
C VAL A 111 -27.67 3.92 0.94
N THR A 112 -28.59 4.26 0.06
CA THR A 112 -29.65 3.39 -0.46
C THR A 112 -29.41 2.93 -1.89
N ASN A 113 -28.52 3.63 -2.63
CA ASN A 113 -28.11 3.24 -3.97
C ASN A 113 -27.06 2.12 -3.92
N GLU A 114 -27.45 0.90 -4.27
CA GLU A 114 -26.58 -0.28 -4.24
C GLU A 114 -25.40 -0.20 -5.21
N ASN A 115 -25.45 0.68 -6.20
CA ASN A 115 -24.37 0.87 -7.19
C ASN A 115 -23.26 1.77 -6.67
N THR A 116 -23.52 2.63 -5.67
CA THR A 116 -22.50 3.51 -5.11
C THR A 116 -21.43 2.71 -4.40
N VAL A 117 -20.19 2.88 -4.84
CA VAL A 117 -19.01 2.34 -4.16
C VAL A 117 -18.66 3.20 -2.95
N ILE A 118 -18.55 2.61 -1.77
CA ILE A 118 -18.12 3.31 -0.57
C ILE A 118 -16.71 2.88 -0.22
N ILE A 119 -15.81 3.86 -0.09
CA ILE A 119 -14.44 3.68 0.43
C ILE A 119 -14.38 4.40 1.78
N ASP A 120 -14.35 3.64 2.87
CA ASP A 120 -14.30 4.20 4.21
C ASP A 120 -12.87 4.26 4.75
N ALA A 121 -12.37 5.46 4.99
CA ALA A 121 -11.05 5.69 5.56
C ALA A 121 -11.04 5.72 7.10
N SER A 122 -12.19 5.60 7.76
CA SER A 122 -12.28 5.46 9.22
C SER A 122 -11.82 4.08 9.71
N THR A 123 -11.86 3.85 11.01
CA THR A 123 -11.58 2.51 11.57
C THR A 123 -12.84 1.65 11.74
N ALA A 124 -14.03 2.24 11.54
CA ALA A 124 -15.30 1.61 11.85
C ALA A 124 -15.53 0.27 11.14
N HIS A 125 -15.12 0.18 9.88
CA HIS A 125 -15.47 -0.96 9.04
C HIS A 125 -14.29 -1.86 8.65
N ARG A 126 -13.08 -1.59 9.17
CA ARG A 126 -11.87 -2.32 8.74
C ARG A 126 -11.91 -3.83 9.00
N VAL A 127 -12.58 -4.24 10.06
CA VAL A 127 -12.77 -5.66 10.43
C VAL A 127 -14.26 -6.03 10.51
N ALA A 128 -15.13 -5.23 9.89
CA ALA A 128 -16.56 -5.48 9.88
C ALA A 128 -16.93 -6.50 8.80
N GLU A 129 -17.89 -7.36 9.11
CA GLU A 129 -18.45 -8.31 8.14
C GLU A 129 -19.09 -7.56 6.96
N GLY A 130 -18.96 -8.11 5.75
CA GLY A 130 -19.48 -7.51 4.51
C GLY A 130 -18.60 -6.40 3.92
N TRP A 131 -17.46 -6.08 4.55
CA TRP A 131 -16.50 -5.11 4.03
C TRP A 131 -15.25 -5.76 3.47
N THR A 132 -14.82 -5.29 2.31
CA THR A 132 -13.55 -5.71 1.70
C THR A 132 -12.43 -4.82 2.21
N TYR A 133 -11.38 -5.43 2.76
CA TYR A 133 -10.20 -4.69 3.19
C TYR A 133 -9.44 -4.14 1.98
N GLY A 134 -9.28 -2.84 1.89
CA GLY A 134 -8.78 -2.11 0.74
C GLY A 134 -7.25 -2.11 0.61
N PHE A 135 -6.62 -3.29 0.73
CA PHE A 135 -5.21 -3.48 0.44
C PHE A 135 -5.05 -4.48 -0.72
N PRO A 136 -5.08 -4.00 -1.98
CA PRO A 136 -5.14 -4.86 -3.18
C PRO A 136 -3.98 -5.86 -3.29
N GLU A 137 -2.86 -5.60 -2.63
CA GLU A 137 -1.67 -6.44 -2.63
C GLU A 137 -1.64 -7.48 -1.49
N LEU A 138 -2.68 -7.53 -0.64
CA LEU A 138 -2.74 -8.40 0.54
C LEU A 138 -2.57 -9.89 0.22
N CYS A 139 -3.26 -10.37 -0.80
CA CYS A 139 -3.16 -11.72 -1.34
C CYS A 139 -3.54 -11.74 -2.83
N ALA A 140 -3.40 -12.89 -3.49
CA ALA A 140 -3.62 -13.01 -4.93
C ALA A 140 -5.04 -12.58 -5.35
N GLU A 141 -6.06 -12.91 -4.54
CA GLU A 141 -7.47 -12.65 -4.84
C GLU A 141 -7.93 -11.26 -4.41
N GLN A 142 -7.15 -10.56 -3.58
CA GLN A 142 -7.59 -9.33 -2.93
C GLN A 142 -7.89 -8.19 -3.92
N ARG A 143 -7.07 -8.07 -4.95
CA ARG A 143 -7.27 -7.06 -6.00
C ARG A 143 -8.62 -7.22 -6.69
N GLU A 144 -8.98 -8.47 -7.01
CA GLU A 144 -10.26 -8.77 -7.63
C GLU A 144 -11.43 -8.59 -6.64
N SER A 145 -11.21 -8.92 -5.37
CA SER A 145 -12.19 -8.65 -4.31
C SER A 145 -12.48 -7.16 -4.17
N VAL A 146 -11.44 -6.30 -4.20
CA VAL A 146 -11.61 -4.84 -4.18
C VAL A 146 -12.35 -4.36 -5.43
N ARG A 147 -12.00 -4.88 -6.62
CA ARG A 147 -12.63 -4.51 -7.89
C ARG A 147 -14.14 -4.78 -7.90
N ASN A 148 -14.56 -5.88 -7.31
CA ASN A 148 -15.95 -6.32 -7.30
C ASN A 148 -16.74 -5.83 -6.07
N SER A 149 -16.09 -5.12 -5.13
CA SER A 149 -16.74 -4.67 -3.89
C SER A 149 -17.43 -3.32 -4.04
N LYS A 150 -18.55 -3.17 -3.34
CA LYS A 150 -19.24 -1.89 -3.13
C LYS A 150 -18.96 -1.30 -1.74
N ARG A 151 -18.31 -2.05 -0.86
CA ARG A 151 -17.99 -1.64 0.52
C ARG A 151 -16.52 -1.95 0.79
N ILE A 152 -15.68 -0.94 0.78
CA ILE A 152 -14.23 -1.07 0.88
C ILE A 152 -13.75 -0.29 2.10
N ALA A 153 -13.13 -0.99 3.05
CA ALA A 153 -12.51 -0.38 4.22
C ALA A 153 -11.04 -0.07 3.93
N ASN A 154 -10.71 1.21 3.88
CA ASN A 154 -9.36 1.67 3.59
C ASN A 154 -8.41 1.39 4.77
N PRO A 155 -7.23 0.79 4.54
CA PRO A 155 -6.27 0.45 5.59
C PRO A 155 -5.81 1.65 6.42
N GLY A 156 -5.44 1.40 7.67
CA GLY A 156 -4.66 2.35 8.47
C GLY A 156 -3.21 2.42 8.01
N CYS A 157 -2.57 3.58 8.20
CA CYS A 157 -1.21 3.81 7.74
C CYS A 157 -0.19 2.85 8.37
N TYR A 158 -0.20 2.68 9.69
CA TYR A 158 0.67 1.72 10.39
C TYR A 158 0.36 0.25 10.04
N PRO A 159 -0.93 -0.18 9.99
CA PRO A 159 -1.29 -1.52 9.56
C PRO A 159 -0.81 -1.86 8.15
N THR A 160 -0.87 -0.93 7.21
CA THR A 160 -0.38 -1.12 5.83
C THR A 160 1.06 -1.64 5.84
N GLY A 161 1.96 -0.96 6.57
CA GLY A 161 3.37 -1.38 6.65
C GLY A 161 3.54 -2.71 7.40
N MET A 162 2.90 -2.85 8.56
CA MET A 162 3.04 -4.06 9.39
C MET A 162 2.50 -5.31 8.69
N ILE A 163 1.31 -5.23 8.13
CA ILE A 163 0.67 -6.35 7.42
C ILE A 163 1.49 -6.75 6.19
N ALA A 164 2.00 -5.76 5.45
CA ALA A 164 2.86 -6.02 4.30
C ALA A 164 4.14 -6.80 4.66
N LEU A 165 4.69 -6.59 5.83
CA LEU A 165 5.88 -7.31 6.32
C LEU A 165 5.55 -8.70 6.84
N THR A 166 4.45 -8.86 7.58
CA THR A 166 4.18 -10.06 8.37
C THR A 166 3.28 -11.08 7.67
N ARG A 167 2.27 -10.63 6.92
CA ARG A 167 1.33 -11.52 6.23
C ARG A 167 2.01 -12.50 5.28
N PRO A 168 2.99 -12.12 4.44
CA PRO A 168 3.71 -13.06 3.59
C PRO A 168 4.44 -14.14 4.37
N LEU A 169 5.00 -13.81 5.55
CA LEU A 169 5.72 -14.75 6.39
C LEU A 169 4.78 -15.75 7.06
N VAL A 170 3.60 -15.30 7.50
CA VAL A 170 2.57 -16.18 8.07
C VAL A 170 2.03 -17.13 6.99
N ASP A 171 1.68 -16.61 5.82
CA ASP A 171 1.17 -17.41 4.70
C ASP A 171 2.20 -18.44 4.19
N ALA A 172 3.50 -18.12 4.26
CA ALA A 172 4.59 -19.03 3.93
C ALA A 172 4.94 -20.02 5.07
N GLY A 173 4.28 -19.92 6.22
CA GLY A 173 4.56 -20.76 7.39
C GLY A 173 5.93 -20.51 8.03
N LEU A 174 6.54 -19.34 7.78
CA LEU A 174 7.81 -18.93 8.38
C LEU A 174 7.62 -18.28 9.75
N LEU A 175 6.54 -17.52 9.92
CA LEU A 175 6.13 -16.88 11.17
C LEU A 175 4.90 -17.60 11.71
N PRO A 176 4.98 -18.32 12.83
CA PRO A 176 3.84 -18.96 13.46
C PRO A 176 2.75 -17.97 13.84
N VAL A 177 1.48 -18.38 13.68
CA VAL A 177 0.31 -17.49 13.95
C VAL A 177 0.21 -17.03 15.40
N ASP A 178 0.76 -17.79 16.34
CA ASP A 178 0.80 -17.50 17.78
C ASP A 178 2.04 -16.72 18.23
N SER A 179 2.94 -16.37 17.31
CA SER A 179 4.13 -15.56 17.62
C SER A 179 3.74 -14.21 18.20
N GLY A 180 4.38 -13.85 19.30
CA GLY A 180 4.25 -12.54 19.94
C GLY A 180 5.19 -11.55 19.29
N ILE A 181 4.71 -10.74 18.38
CA ILE A 181 5.54 -9.75 17.69
C ILE A 181 5.39 -8.35 18.30
N VAL A 182 6.45 -7.56 18.13
CA VAL A 182 6.48 -6.14 18.46
C VAL A 182 6.50 -5.34 17.16
N VAL A 183 5.75 -4.26 17.15
CA VAL A 183 5.75 -3.28 16.05
C VAL A 183 6.15 -1.94 16.60
N HIS A 184 7.30 -1.44 16.19
CA HIS A 184 7.75 -0.08 16.47
C HIS A 184 7.58 0.77 15.22
N ALA A 185 6.99 1.96 15.35
CA ALA A 185 6.76 2.79 14.18
C ALA A 185 6.83 4.28 14.50
N VAL A 186 7.32 5.06 13.52
CA VAL A 186 7.37 6.52 13.60
C VAL A 186 6.66 7.10 12.38
N SER A 187 5.74 8.03 12.63
CA SER A 187 4.99 8.75 11.60
C SER A 187 5.24 10.24 11.70
N GLY A 188 5.14 10.93 10.57
CA GLY A 188 5.00 12.37 10.55
C GLY A 188 3.72 12.82 11.28
N PHE A 189 3.73 14.04 11.80
CA PHE A 189 2.65 14.58 12.63
C PHE A 189 1.32 14.78 11.86
N SER A 190 1.34 14.84 10.54
CA SER A 190 0.11 14.89 9.73
C SER A 190 -0.82 13.68 9.98
N GLY A 191 -0.26 12.53 10.41
CA GLY A 191 -1.03 11.34 10.78
C GLY A 191 -1.94 11.52 11.99
N GLY A 192 -1.67 12.51 12.86
CA GLY A 192 -2.51 12.87 13.98
C GLY A 192 -3.64 13.88 13.65
N GLY A 193 -3.76 14.25 12.36
CA GLY A 193 -4.78 15.17 11.89
C GLY A 193 -4.55 16.63 12.27
N LYS A 194 -5.54 17.45 12.01
CA LYS A 194 -5.42 18.93 12.14
C LYS A 194 -4.99 19.43 13.52
N GLN A 195 -5.41 18.77 14.59
CA GLN A 195 -5.06 19.21 15.95
C GLN A 195 -3.56 19.07 16.19
N LEU A 196 -2.99 17.91 15.85
CA LEU A 196 -1.56 17.68 16.03
C LEU A 196 -0.72 18.54 15.06
N MET A 197 -1.20 18.74 13.83
CA MET A 197 -0.57 19.65 12.88
C MET A 197 -0.48 21.07 13.45
N ALA A 198 -1.57 21.60 14.00
CA ALA A 198 -1.59 22.95 14.58
C ALA A 198 -0.61 23.10 15.76
N ILE A 199 -0.42 22.09 16.60
CA ILE A 199 0.55 22.10 17.70
C ILE A 199 1.99 22.17 17.14
N HIS A 200 2.30 21.39 16.09
CA HIS A 200 3.61 21.42 15.45
C HIS A 200 3.87 22.75 14.71
N GLU A 201 2.87 23.30 14.05
CA GLU A 201 2.95 24.60 13.35
C GLU A 201 3.14 25.76 14.32
N ALA A 202 2.56 25.68 15.53
CA ALA A 202 2.79 26.64 16.60
C ALA A 202 4.18 26.55 17.25
N GLY A 203 4.93 25.48 16.98
CA GLY A 203 6.25 25.26 17.58
C GLY A 203 6.22 24.71 19.02
N ASP A 204 5.06 24.29 19.50
CA ASP A 204 4.83 23.81 20.87
C ASP A 204 4.95 22.28 20.99
N ALA A 205 5.24 21.58 19.89
CA ALA A 205 5.31 20.11 19.86
C ALA A 205 6.68 19.59 20.30
N GLU A 206 6.66 18.41 20.89
CA GLU A 206 7.86 17.64 21.16
C GLU A 206 8.55 17.20 19.85
N PRO A 207 9.90 17.15 19.79
CA PRO A 207 10.62 16.73 18.59
C PRO A 207 10.36 15.25 18.25
N TRP A 208 10.02 14.43 19.25
CA TRP A 208 9.59 13.07 19.12
C TRP A 208 8.77 12.65 20.33
N GLY A 209 7.70 11.89 20.10
CA GLY A 209 6.85 11.40 21.19
C GLY A 209 6.28 10.02 20.90
N ALA A 210 6.59 9.03 21.78
CA ALA A 210 5.85 7.77 21.81
C ALA A 210 4.47 7.98 22.42
N TYR A 211 3.49 7.22 21.98
CA TYR A 211 2.12 7.29 22.49
C TYR A 211 1.44 5.92 22.52
N GLY A 212 0.17 5.84 22.96
CA GLY A 212 -0.55 4.57 22.99
C GLY A 212 -0.15 3.64 24.12
N PHE A 213 0.39 4.15 25.23
CA PHE A 213 0.87 3.38 26.40
C PHE A 213 -0.22 2.54 27.10
N ASN A 214 -1.49 2.78 26.79
CA ASN A 214 -2.61 1.94 27.25
C ASN A 214 -2.74 0.61 26.47
N LEU A 215 -1.94 0.40 25.41
CA LEU A 215 -1.92 -0.77 24.53
C LEU A 215 -3.27 -1.09 23.90
N LYS A 216 -4.10 -0.08 23.66
CA LYS A 216 -5.45 -0.17 23.07
C LYS A 216 -5.60 0.65 21.80
N HIS A 217 -4.55 0.71 20.98
CA HIS A 217 -4.61 1.47 19.73
C HIS A 217 -5.65 0.89 18.77
N LYS A 218 -6.41 1.80 18.11
CA LYS A 218 -7.50 1.44 17.19
C LYS A 218 -7.08 0.62 15.96
N HIS A 219 -5.79 0.60 15.61
CA HIS A 219 -5.24 -0.22 14.52
C HIS A 219 -4.96 -1.68 14.90
N LEU A 220 -4.97 -2.05 16.17
CA LEU A 220 -4.64 -3.40 16.61
C LEU A 220 -5.56 -4.50 16.04
N PRO A 221 -6.90 -4.28 15.93
CA PRO A 221 -7.78 -5.29 15.33
C PRO A 221 -7.39 -5.63 13.89
N GLU A 222 -7.22 -4.63 13.02
CA GLU A 222 -6.86 -4.86 11.62
C GLU A 222 -5.45 -5.46 11.46
N MET A 223 -4.51 -5.06 12.33
CA MET A 223 -3.16 -5.66 12.35
C MET A 223 -3.21 -7.16 12.60
N ALA A 224 -3.99 -7.62 13.58
CA ALA A 224 -4.12 -9.04 13.90
C ALA A 224 -4.87 -9.80 12.80
N GLU A 225 -6.01 -9.28 12.36
CA GLU A 225 -6.89 -9.92 11.38
C GLU A 225 -6.16 -10.17 10.05
N TYR A 226 -5.64 -9.10 9.45
CA TYR A 226 -5.10 -9.19 8.09
C TYR A 226 -3.67 -9.70 8.00
N SER A 227 -2.92 -9.74 9.09
CA SER A 227 -1.68 -10.52 9.17
C SER A 227 -1.90 -12.00 9.54
N LYS A 228 -3.14 -12.39 9.86
CA LYS A 228 -3.51 -13.73 10.35
C LYS A 228 -2.78 -14.13 11.64
N LEU A 229 -2.44 -13.15 12.48
CA LEU A 229 -1.87 -13.44 13.80
C LEU A 229 -2.98 -13.81 14.78
N GLY A 230 -2.76 -14.85 15.57
CA GLY A 230 -3.70 -15.32 16.60
C GLY A 230 -3.81 -14.39 17.80
N ARG A 231 -2.94 -13.38 17.88
CA ARG A 231 -2.95 -12.34 18.92
C ARG A 231 -2.51 -10.99 18.37
N LYS A 232 -2.98 -9.93 19.02
CA LYS A 232 -2.59 -8.57 18.70
C LYS A 232 -1.09 -8.35 18.98
N PRO A 233 -0.37 -7.64 18.10
CA PRO A 233 1.04 -7.29 18.36
C PRO A 233 1.15 -6.29 19.51
N VAL A 234 2.33 -6.23 20.15
CA VAL A 234 2.68 -5.10 20.99
C VAL A 234 3.05 -3.94 20.07
N PHE A 235 2.21 -2.92 20.04
CA PHE A 235 2.38 -1.79 19.13
C PHE A 235 2.90 -0.56 19.88
N CYS A 236 4.05 -0.06 19.44
CA CYS A 236 4.80 1.05 20.02
C CYS A 236 4.87 2.21 18.97
N PRO A 237 3.78 2.96 18.78
CA PRO A 237 3.79 4.07 17.84
C PRO A 237 4.50 5.30 18.41
N ALA A 238 5.09 6.08 17.51
CA ALA A 238 5.62 7.40 17.81
C ALA A 238 5.30 8.41 16.70
N VAL A 239 5.34 9.68 17.05
CA VAL A 239 5.28 10.81 16.10
C VAL A 239 6.60 11.55 16.17
N GLY A 240 7.15 11.88 15.00
CA GLY A 240 8.35 12.71 14.86
C GLY A 240 8.02 14.11 14.38
N SER A 241 8.94 15.05 14.58
CA SER A 241 8.82 16.46 14.18
C SER A 241 9.10 16.67 12.68
N PHE A 242 8.45 15.85 11.84
CA PHE A 242 8.39 16.00 10.38
C PHE A 242 6.94 15.84 9.93
N ALA A 243 6.56 16.53 8.86
CA ALA A 243 5.14 16.61 8.50
C ALA A 243 4.57 15.30 7.99
N GLN A 244 5.29 14.60 7.11
CA GLN A 244 4.78 13.49 6.31
C GLN A 244 5.85 12.42 6.13
N GLY A 245 5.44 11.18 5.92
CA GLY A 245 6.32 10.02 5.83
C GLY A 245 6.24 9.13 7.06
N MET A 246 6.64 7.87 6.91
CA MET A 246 6.47 6.87 7.95
C MET A 246 7.43 5.71 7.78
N VAL A 247 7.92 5.21 8.91
CA VAL A 247 8.64 3.93 9.00
C VAL A 247 7.93 3.03 10.00
N VAL A 248 7.63 1.80 9.56
CA VAL A 248 7.06 0.74 10.40
C VAL A 248 8.07 -0.40 10.50
N SER A 249 8.40 -0.81 11.71
CA SER A 249 9.44 -1.78 12.00
C SER A 249 8.89 -2.98 12.77
N VAL A 250 9.30 -4.17 12.37
CA VAL A 250 9.03 -5.43 13.07
C VAL A 250 10.37 -6.10 13.38
N PRO A 251 10.96 -5.84 14.55
CA PRO A 251 12.14 -6.58 15.02
C PRO A 251 11.73 -7.99 15.42
N LEU A 252 12.54 -8.99 15.06
CA LEU A 252 12.32 -10.40 15.34
C LEU A 252 13.58 -11.08 15.85
N HIS A 253 13.45 -11.93 16.86
CA HIS A 253 14.40 -13.00 17.14
C HIS A 253 13.97 -14.27 16.40
N TYR A 254 14.91 -15.12 16.01
CA TYR A 254 14.61 -16.34 15.23
C TYR A 254 13.89 -17.42 16.02
N ASP A 255 13.89 -17.35 17.34
CA ASP A 255 13.05 -18.20 18.20
C ASP A 255 11.54 -17.92 18.04
N GLN A 256 11.19 -16.74 17.51
CA GLN A 256 9.81 -16.39 17.14
C GLN A 256 9.39 -16.96 15.78
N LEU A 257 10.31 -17.52 15.01
CA LEU A 257 10.12 -18.06 13.67
C LEU A 257 10.11 -19.60 13.71
N LYS A 258 9.66 -20.20 12.60
CA LYS A 258 9.86 -21.65 12.42
C LYS A 258 11.37 -21.96 12.40
N THR A 259 11.74 -23.09 13.03
CA THR A 259 13.15 -23.51 13.10
C THR A 259 13.81 -23.56 11.72
N GLY A 260 14.99 -22.96 11.62
CA GLY A 260 15.81 -22.94 10.40
C GLY A 260 15.47 -21.86 9.39
N VAL A 261 14.57 -20.93 9.72
CA VAL A 261 14.29 -19.75 8.88
C VAL A 261 15.50 -18.83 8.85
N THR A 262 15.81 -18.31 7.68
CA THR A 262 16.90 -17.36 7.41
C THR A 262 16.37 -16.03 6.88
N GLY A 263 17.19 -14.97 6.92
CA GLY A 263 16.88 -13.68 6.31
C GLY A 263 16.56 -13.76 4.82
N ALA A 264 17.28 -14.64 4.11
CA ALA A 264 17.03 -14.86 2.68
C ALA A 264 15.64 -15.47 2.41
N GLN A 265 15.18 -16.41 3.25
CA GLN A 265 13.85 -17.01 3.13
C GLN A 265 12.74 -16.01 3.46
N MET A 266 12.92 -15.17 4.49
CA MET A 266 11.97 -14.11 4.82
C MET A 266 11.84 -13.10 3.67
N ARG A 267 12.96 -12.63 3.13
CA ARG A 267 12.95 -11.74 1.97
C ARG A 267 12.27 -12.38 0.76
N ALA A 268 12.59 -13.63 0.45
CA ALA A 268 12.02 -14.35 -0.69
C ALA A 268 10.49 -14.51 -0.57
N ALA A 269 9.97 -14.77 0.63
CA ALA A 269 8.54 -14.85 0.87
C ALA A 269 7.83 -13.51 0.61
N ILE A 270 8.42 -12.41 1.09
CA ILE A 270 7.92 -11.05 0.87
C ILE A 270 7.99 -10.70 -0.63
N GLU A 271 9.13 -10.94 -1.29
CA GLU A 271 9.32 -10.65 -2.72
C GLU A 271 8.34 -11.45 -3.60
N SER A 272 8.14 -12.73 -3.29
CA SER A 272 7.19 -13.59 -4.01
C SER A 272 5.75 -13.06 -3.90
N ARG A 273 5.35 -12.55 -2.73
CA ARG A 273 4.03 -11.96 -2.51
C ARG A 273 3.80 -10.74 -3.39
N TYR A 274 4.79 -9.86 -3.48
CA TYR A 274 4.65 -8.56 -4.15
C TYR A 274 5.25 -8.52 -5.55
N ALA A 275 5.66 -9.67 -6.11
CA ALA A 275 6.16 -9.76 -7.48
C ALA A 275 5.13 -9.18 -8.47
N GLY A 276 5.57 -8.23 -9.28
CA GLY A 276 4.70 -7.54 -10.25
C GLY A 276 3.75 -6.50 -9.66
N SER A 277 3.79 -6.26 -8.34
CA SER A 277 3.03 -5.15 -7.74
C SER A 277 3.53 -3.80 -8.25
N ARG A 278 2.59 -2.91 -8.58
CA ARG A 278 2.92 -1.56 -9.06
C ARG A 278 3.46 -0.67 -7.94
N PHE A 279 2.88 -0.79 -6.75
CA PHE A 279 3.13 0.13 -5.64
C PHE A 279 3.96 -0.46 -4.51
N VAL A 280 4.22 -1.78 -4.51
CA VAL A 280 5.04 -2.40 -3.46
C VAL A 280 6.38 -2.81 -4.04
N LYS A 281 7.45 -2.31 -3.44
CA LYS A 281 8.84 -2.58 -3.82
C LYS A 281 9.55 -3.32 -2.70
N VAL A 282 10.24 -4.40 -3.03
CA VAL A 282 11.02 -5.20 -2.06
C VAL A 282 12.51 -5.02 -2.36
N ARG A 283 13.24 -4.51 -1.36
CA ARG A 283 14.67 -4.24 -1.46
C ARG A 283 15.49 -5.54 -1.40
N ALA A 284 16.74 -5.48 -1.81
CA ALA A 284 17.67 -6.60 -1.61
C ALA A 284 17.86 -6.87 -0.11
N LEU A 285 18.26 -8.10 0.23
CA LEU A 285 18.58 -8.45 1.63
C LEU A 285 19.76 -7.58 2.12
N ASN A 286 19.61 -6.98 3.30
CA ASN A 286 20.62 -6.13 3.93
C ASN A 286 21.05 -4.92 3.05
N ASP A 287 20.13 -4.40 2.22
CA ASP A 287 20.40 -3.27 1.35
C ASP A 287 20.49 -1.96 2.14
N THR A 288 21.65 -1.34 2.12
CA THR A 288 21.95 -0.07 2.80
C THR A 288 22.23 1.07 1.84
N ASN A 289 22.03 0.88 0.52
CA ASN A 289 22.46 1.84 -0.51
C ASN A 289 21.68 3.17 -0.47
N ASP A 290 20.46 3.19 0.06
CA ASP A 290 19.63 4.39 0.18
C ASP A 290 19.57 4.98 1.60
N LEU A 291 20.44 4.49 2.51
CA LEU A 291 20.55 5.06 3.83
C LEU A 291 21.27 6.41 3.78
N GLU A 292 20.67 7.42 4.35
CA GLU A 292 21.27 8.74 4.51
C GLU A 292 22.58 8.62 5.31
N ARG A 293 23.68 9.15 4.77
CA ARG A 293 25.02 9.03 5.34
C ARG A 293 25.44 7.56 5.64
N GLY A 294 24.87 6.61 4.89
CA GLY A 294 25.15 5.19 5.04
C GLY A 294 24.60 4.53 6.32
N ALA A 295 23.75 5.21 7.08
CA ALA A 295 23.27 4.72 8.37
C ALA A 295 21.79 5.00 8.69
N PHE A 296 21.17 6.02 8.10
CA PHE A 296 19.86 6.50 8.54
C PHE A 296 18.80 6.31 7.46
N LEU A 297 17.75 5.53 7.76
CA LEU A 297 16.58 5.42 6.89
C LEU A 297 15.69 6.63 7.12
N ARG A 298 15.55 7.48 6.10
CA ARG A 298 14.65 8.62 6.13
C ARG A 298 13.20 8.19 5.92
N PRO A 299 12.24 8.70 6.73
CA PRO A 299 10.82 8.36 6.60
C PRO A 299 10.11 9.05 5.41
N ASP A 300 10.68 10.17 4.91
CA ASP A 300 10.01 11.14 4.05
C ASP A 300 10.35 11.01 2.55
N THR A 301 11.20 10.07 2.15
CA THR A 301 11.65 9.94 0.77
C THR A 301 10.59 9.40 -0.21
N LEU A 302 9.48 8.87 0.30
CA LEU A 302 8.33 8.40 -0.50
C LEU A 302 7.11 9.32 -0.38
N ASN A 303 7.29 10.52 0.17
CA ASN A 303 6.20 11.48 0.29
C ASN A 303 5.56 11.80 -1.06
N ASP A 304 4.25 12.03 -1.05
CA ASP A 304 3.40 12.34 -2.21
C ASP A 304 3.29 11.21 -3.25
N THR A 305 3.78 10.01 -2.92
CA THR A 305 3.63 8.81 -3.75
C THR A 305 2.64 7.81 -3.13
N ASN A 306 2.24 6.80 -3.92
CA ASN A 306 1.50 5.64 -3.43
C ASN A 306 2.42 4.42 -3.26
N GLU A 307 3.73 4.64 -3.10
CA GLU A 307 4.70 3.57 -2.97
C GLU A 307 4.80 3.05 -1.53
N LEU A 308 5.05 1.75 -1.41
CA LEU A 308 5.38 1.04 -0.19
C LEU A 308 6.68 0.27 -0.43
N GLU A 309 7.72 0.62 0.30
CA GLU A 309 9.00 -0.04 0.22
C GLU A 309 9.22 -0.95 1.42
N LEU A 310 9.65 -2.19 1.16
CA LEU A 310 9.86 -3.24 2.16
C LEU A 310 11.32 -3.68 2.15
N SER A 311 11.94 -3.71 3.33
CA SER A 311 13.33 -4.12 3.54
C SER A 311 13.41 -5.23 4.59
N VAL A 312 14.35 -6.14 4.40
CA VAL A 312 14.73 -7.18 5.36
C VAL A 312 16.20 -7.01 5.67
N TYR A 313 16.49 -6.68 6.93
CA TYR A 313 17.83 -6.70 7.49
C TYR A 313 17.92 -7.92 8.42
N ALA A 314 18.94 -8.77 8.24
CA ALA A 314 19.04 -10.01 8.98
C ALA A 314 20.52 -10.31 9.35
N ASN A 315 20.70 -10.82 10.55
CA ASN A 315 21.93 -11.42 11.04
C ASN A 315 21.64 -12.88 11.37
N ASP A 316 21.88 -13.75 10.40
CA ASP A 316 21.60 -15.19 10.55
C ASP A 316 22.52 -15.89 11.56
N VAL A 317 23.67 -15.29 11.90
CA VAL A 317 24.61 -15.83 12.89
C VAL A 317 24.06 -15.66 14.31
N ASP A 318 23.55 -14.47 14.63
CA ASP A 318 23.00 -14.15 15.95
C ASP A 318 21.49 -14.37 16.04
N GLY A 319 20.85 -14.84 14.96
CA GLY A 319 19.42 -15.18 14.93
C GLY A 319 18.50 -13.97 15.11
N MET A 320 18.75 -12.88 14.40
CA MET A 320 17.96 -11.65 14.48
C MET A 320 17.57 -11.13 13.09
N ALA A 321 16.39 -10.57 12.98
CA ALA A 321 15.95 -9.82 11.80
C ALA A 321 15.25 -8.52 12.19
N TRP A 322 15.36 -7.53 11.30
CA TRP A 322 14.62 -6.29 11.37
C TRP A 322 13.89 -6.06 10.04
N LEU A 323 12.59 -6.28 10.05
CA LEU A 323 11.74 -6.02 8.90
C LEU A 323 11.29 -4.57 8.95
N VAL A 324 11.39 -3.87 7.83
CA VAL A 324 11.10 -2.43 7.76
C VAL A 324 10.24 -2.12 6.56
N ALA A 325 9.15 -1.37 6.79
CA ALA A 325 8.33 -0.78 5.75
C ALA A 325 8.44 0.74 5.80
N ARG A 326 8.63 1.36 4.64
CA ARG A 326 8.64 2.81 4.45
C ARG A 326 7.54 3.20 3.49
N LEU A 327 6.75 4.21 3.82
CA LEU A 327 5.65 4.70 3.01
C LEU A 327 5.30 6.14 3.39
N ASP A 328 4.55 6.80 2.53
CA ASP A 328 3.88 8.04 2.88
C ASP A 328 2.61 7.73 3.70
N ASN A 329 2.55 8.23 4.94
CA ASN A 329 1.40 8.04 5.83
C ASN A 329 0.09 8.65 5.29
N LEU A 330 0.18 9.65 4.41
CA LEU A 330 -0.96 10.27 3.73
C LEU A 330 -1.15 9.73 2.30
N GLY A 331 -0.12 9.16 1.68
CA GLY A 331 -0.17 8.48 0.38
C GLY A 331 -0.70 7.04 0.49
N LYS A 332 0.17 6.06 0.37
CA LYS A 332 -0.19 4.62 0.52
C LYS A 332 -0.79 4.31 1.89
N GLY A 333 -0.51 5.13 2.90
CA GLY A 333 -1.08 5.00 4.25
C GLY A 333 -2.51 5.54 4.39
N ALA A 334 -3.04 6.33 3.44
CA ALA A 334 -4.37 6.93 3.56
C ALA A 334 -5.00 7.29 2.20
N SER A 335 -4.78 8.52 1.69
CA SER A 335 -5.45 9.07 0.51
C SER A 335 -5.10 8.33 -0.77
N GLY A 336 -3.83 7.96 -0.94
CA GLY A 336 -3.36 7.22 -2.11
C GLY A 336 -4.00 5.84 -2.17
N ALA A 337 -4.06 5.11 -1.05
CA ALA A 337 -4.77 3.84 -0.97
C ALA A 337 -6.27 3.99 -1.27
N ALA A 338 -6.92 5.06 -0.79
CA ALA A 338 -8.34 5.31 -1.06
C ALA A 338 -8.59 5.56 -2.56
N VAL A 339 -7.74 6.34 -3.24
CA VAL A 339 -7.81 6.57 -4.69
C VAL A 339 -7.52 5.28 -5.46
N GLN A 340 -6.52 4.48 -5.06
CA GLN A 340 -6.24 3.17 -5.66
C GLN A 340 -7.46 2.24 -5.57
N ASN A 341 -8.09 2.15 -4.42
CA ASN A 341 -9.29 1.35 -4.18
C ASN A 341 -10.47 1.83 -5.03
N MET A 342 -10.69 3.13 -5.10
CA MET A 342 -11.71 3.75 -5.94
C MET A 342 -11.48 3.43 -7.43
N ASN A 343 -10.26 3.58 -7.91
CA ASN A 343 -9.92 3.29 -9.29
C ASN A 343 -10.24 1.84 -9.66
N LEU A 344 -9.83 0.89 -8.83
CA LEU A 344 -10.12 -0.53 -9.04
C LEU A 344 -11.63 -0.81 -9.06
N ALA A 345 -12.38 -0.28 -8.07
CA ALA A 345 -13.81 -0.54 -7.94
C ALA A 345 -14.67 0.13 -9.03
N LEU A 346 -14.18 1.22 -9.62
CA LEU A 346 -14.81 1.90 -10.76
C LEU A 346 -14.34 1.36 -12.13
N GLY A 347 -13.39 0.40 -12.15
CA GLY A 347 -12.81 -0.15 -13.37
C GLY A 347 -11.93 0.84 -14.14
N LEU A 348 -11.34 1.79 -13.43
CA LEU A 348 -10.38 2.77 -13.96
C LEU A 348 -8.94 2.21 -13.86
N ASP A 349 -7.99 2.88 -14.53
CA ASP A 349 -6.57 2.54 -14.40
C ASP A 349 -6.12 2.78 -12.96
N GLU A 350 -5.56 1.74 -12.34
CA GLU A 350 -5.28 1.67 -10.90
C GLU A 350 -4.41 2.82 -10.39
N ASP A 351 -3.49 3.31 -11.20
CA ASP A 351 -2.50 4.34 -10.85
C ASP A 351 -2.93 5.77 -11.20
N CYS A 352 -4.11 5.94 -11.76
CA CYS A 352 -4.56 7.25 -12.20
C CYS A 352 -4.73 8.20 -11.01
N GLY A 353 -3.96 9.30 -10.98
CA GLY A 353 -3.92 10.28 -9.87
C GLY A 353 -3.06 9.88 -8.67
N LEU A 354 -2.13 8.89 -8.84
CA LEU A 354 -1.27 8.37 -7.76
C LEU A 354 0.21 8.61 -8.04
#